data_c08774f1aa14234aca07f83b72e05e94
#
_entry.id   c08774f1aa14234aca07f83b72e05e94
#
_cell.length_a   1.000
_cell.length_b   1.000
_cell.length_c   1.000
_cell.angle_alpha   90.00
_cell.angle_beta   90.00
_cell.angle_gamma   90.00
#
_symmetry.space_group_name_H-M   'P 1'
#
loop_
_entity.id
_entity.type
_entity.pdbx_description
1 polymer ?
#
loop_
_entity_poly.entity_id
_entity_poly.type
_entity_poly.pdbx_seq_one_letter_code
_entity_poly.pdbx_strand_id
1 'polypeptide(L)'
;MTQDCASLNDSAGDWLPVASKIWLQVENSLQLWGNLLLAQEATAGEAERRKLVLAVDIEDIEKTLQGQGDAYARLVARYQGEIGQWLWRFSRDRTVWEELVQSVFVEAYLHLGRFRREAPFLHWLRKIATRVGYHHWQLQARQRRRNVQSLELDPAMAMPEQNVSEQQDEVAMLHVLLNRLPPRDRLVLTLLHIEERSVAETAQLVGWSQVMVKVQAFRARKKLRDLWQRRGS
;
A
#
# COMPACT_ATOMS: atom_id res chain seq x y z
N MET A 1 -14.80 40.42 -25.72
CA MET A 1 -13.49 39.76 -25.49
C MET A 1 -13.79 38.40 -24.82
N THR A 2 -14.18 37.48 -25.65
CA THR A 2 -14.49 36.07 -25.28
C THR A 2 -13.89 35.20 -26.35
N GLN A 3 -12.64 34.79 -26.18
CA GLN A 3 -11.97 33.74 -26.94
C GLN A 3 -10.75 33.30 -26.13
N ASP A 4 -10.58 31.97 -26.04
CA ASP A 4 -9.42 31.19 -25.60
C ASP A 4 -9.60 30.39 -24.32
N CYS A 5 -10.58 29.49 -24.32
CA CYS A 5 -10.57 28.30 -23.45
C CYS A 5 -10.71 26.96 -24.22
N ALA A 6 -10.55 26.97 -25.54
CA ALA A 6 -10.80 25.78 -26.37
C ALA A 6 -9.56 24.99 -26.79
N SER A 7 -8.35 25.40 -26.45
CA SER A 7 -7.11 24.78 -27.00
C SER A 7 -6.32 23.88 -26.05
N LEU A 8 -6.86 23.53 -24.88
CA LEU A 8 -6.18 22.62 -23.93
C LEU A 8 -6.73 21.18 -23.91
N ASN A 9 -7.61 20.82 -24.85
CA ASN A 9 -8.30 19.54 -24.84
C ASN A 9 -7.76 18.50 -25.85
N ASP A 10 -6.76 18.84 -26.66
CA ASP A 10 -6.39 18.01 -27.82
C ASP A 10 -5.16 17.09 -27.60
N SER A 11 -4.48 17.16 -26.47
CA SER A 11 -3.39 16.22 -26.15
C SER A 11 -3.75 15.17 -25.10
N ALA A 12 -5.01 15.12 -24.67
CA ALA A 12 -5.51 14.13 -23.71
C ALA A 12 -5.98 12.83 -24.37
N GLY A 13 -6.01 12.77 -25.72
CA GLY A 13 -6.71 11.74 -26.48
C GLY A 13 -6.06 10.35 -26.50
N ASP A 14 -4.74 10.24 -26.48
CA ASP A 14 -4.06 8.99 -26.86
C ASP A 14 -3.69 8.06 -25.70
N TRP A 15 -3.64 8.56 -24.48
CA TRP A 15 -3.31 7.73 -23.31
C TRP A 15 -4.54 7.35 -22.47
N LEU A 16 -5.64 8.11 -22.56
CA LEU A 16 -6.90 7.79 -21.87
C LEU A 16 -7.45 6.40 -22.19
N PRO A 17 -7.40 5.90 -23.45
CA PRO A 17 -7.85 4.54 -23.77
C PRO A 17 -6.94 3.46 -23.18
N VAL A 18 -5.63 3.71 -23.11
CA VAL A 18 -4.67 2.74 -22.57
C VAL A 18 -4.74 2.75 -21.03
N ALA A 19 -4.76 3.93 -20.43
CA ALA A 19 -4.94 4.07 -19.00
C ALA A 19 -6.30 3.53 -18.55
N SER A 20 -7.39 3.81 -19.30
CA SER A 20 -8.72 3.29 -18.98
C SER A 20 -8.80 1.77 -19.17
N LYS A 21 -8.11 1.18 -20.16
CA LYS A 21 -8.02 -0.29 -20.32
C LYS A 21 -7.22 -0.92 -19.19
N ILE A 22 -6.09 -0.34 -18.80
CA ILE A 22 -5.30 -0.81 -17.65
C ILE A 22 -6.12 -0.68 -16.37
N TRP A 23 -6.84 0.44 -16.19
CA TRP A 23 -7.72 0.64 -15.03
C TRP A 23 -8.91 -0.32 -15.05
N LEU A 24 -9.57 -0.55 -16.21
CA LEU A 24 -10.66 -1.51 -16.35
C LEU A 24 -10.21 -2.95 -16.08
N GLN A 25 -8.99 -3.29 -16.48
CA GLN A 25 -8.43 -4.64 -16.30
C GLN A 25 -8.01 -4.87 -14.84
N VAL A 26 -7.45 -3.85 -14.18
CA VAL A 26 -7.17 -3.86 -12.73
C VAL A 26 -8.50 -3.91 -11.95
N GLU A 27 -9.52 -3.13 -12.38
CA GLU A 27 -10.87 -3.20 -11.82
C GLU A 27 -11.51 -4.58 -12.01
N ASN A 28 -11.42 -5.20 -13.19
CA ASN A 28 -11.98 -6.54 -13.42
C ASN A 28 -11.26 -7.64 -12.64
N SER A 29 -9.94 -7.57 -12.52
CA SER A 29 -9.18 -8.53 -11.70
C SER A 29 -9.44 -8.33 -10.20
N LEU A 30 -9.62 -7.09 -9.75
CA LEU A 30 -9.95 -6.75 -8.37
C LEU A 30 -11.44 -6.95 -8.06
N GLN A 31 -12.34 -6.76 -9.04
CA GLN A 31 -13.77 -7.11 -8.87
C GLN A 31 -13.99 -8.62 -8.70
N LEU A 32 -13.21 -9.48 -9.37
CA LEU A 32 -13.25 -10.92 -9.12
C LEU A 32 -12.82 -11.28 -7.69
N TRP A 33 -11.84 -10.58 -7.13
CA TRP A 33 -11.41 -10.74 -5.73
C TRP A 33 -12.29 -9.93 -4.76
N GLY A 34 -12.78 -8.76 -5.18
CA GLY A 34 -13.69 -7.91 -4.41
C GLY A 34 -15.08 -8.52 -4.27
N ASN A 35 -15.64 -9.09 -5.34
CA ASN A 35 -16.94 -9.78 -5.30
C ASN A 35 -16.90 -11.06 -4.46
N LEU A 36 -15.74 -11.73 -4.36
CA LEU A 36 -15.56 -12.86 -3.42
C LEU A 36 -15.54 -12.39 -1.95
N LEU A 37 -15.15 -11.13 -1.71
CA LEU A 37 -15.10 -10.50 -0.37
C LEU A 37 -16.31 -9.65 -0.03
N LEU A 38 -17.07 -9.16 -1.03
CA LEU A 38 -18.23 -8.28 -0.85
C LEU A 38 -19.58 -9.00 -0.99
N ALA A 39 -19.61 -10.24 -1.46
CA ALA A 39 -20.82 -11.04 -1.60
C ALA A 39 -21.31 -11.69 -0.30
N GLN A 40 -20.75 -11.32 0.84
CA GLN A 40 -21.31 -11.67 2.13
C GLN A 40 -21.96 -10.44 2.75
N GLU A 41 -23.27 -10.31 2.56
CA GLU A 41 -24.12 -9.52 3.45
C GLU A 41 -23.71 -9.86 4.89
N ALA A 42 -23.35 -8.83 5.68
CA ALA A 42 -22.95 -9.01 7.08
C ALA A 42 -24.16 -9.59 7.85
N THR A 43 -24.19 -10.92 7.96
CA THR A 43 -25.21 -11.60 8.75
C THR A 43 -25.03 -11.26 10.23
N ALA A 44 -26.08 -11.37 11.02
CA ALA A 44 -26.02 -11.17 12.48
C ALA A 44 -24.87 -11.99 13.12
N GLY A 45 -24.53 -13.16 12.56
CA GLY A 45 -23.40 -14.00 12.97
C GLY A 45 -22.02 -13.38 12.75
N GLU A 46 -21.83 -12.54 11.72
CA GLU A 46 -20.56 -11.85 11.51
C GLU A 46 -20.35 -10.68 12.48
N ALA A 47 -21.42 -9.96 12.80
CA ALA A 47 -21.37 -8.90 13.81
C ALA A 47 -21.02 -9.48 15.19
N GLU A 48 -21.61 -10.61 15.55
CA GLU A 48 -21.33 -11.31 16.80
C GLU A 48 -19.89 -11.88 16.80
N ARG A 49 -19.44 -12.46 15.69
CA ARG A 49 -18.05 -12.92 15.52
C ARG A 49 -17.04 -11.77 15.68
N ARG A 50 -17.34 -10.57 15.10
CA ARG A 50 -16.49 -9.38 15.26
C ARG A 50 -16.42 -8.92 16.72
N LYS A 51 -17.54 -8.93 17.44
CA LYS A 51 -17.57 -8.60 18.87
C LYS A 51 -16.75 -9.58 19.69
N LEU A 52 -16.87 -10.88 19.39
CA LEU A 52 -16.12 -11.93 20.08
C LEU A 52 -14.61 -11.77 19.85
N VAL A 53 -14.17 -11.55 18.59
CA VAL A 53 -12.76 -11.29 18.28
C VAL A 53 -12.26 -10.06 19.01
N LEU A 54 -13.05 -8.99 19.06
CA LEU A 54 -12.67 -7.75 19.76
C LEU A 54 -12.50 -8.00 21.28
N ALA A 55 -13.38 -8.79 21.89
CA ALA A 55 -13.30 -9.12 23.31
C ALA A 55 -12.05 -9.96 23.63
N VAL A 56 -11.76 -10.97 22.81
CA VAL A 56 -10.56 -11.82 22.93
C VAL A 56 -9.28 -11.00 22.73
N ASP A 57 -9.27 -10.05 21.78
CA ASP A 57 -8.13 -9.16 21.59
C ASP A 57 -7.86 -8.30 22.82
N ILE A 58 -8.91 -7.73 23.41
CA ILE A 58 -8.78 -6.89 24.61
C ILE A 58 -8.22 -7.71 25.78
N GLU A 59 -8.72 -8.93 25.98
CA GLU A 59 -8.23 -9.84 27.02
C GLU A 59 -6.74 -10.19 26.80
N ASP A 60 -6.35 -10.56 25.57
CA ASP A 60 -4.97 -10.89 25.25
C ASP A 60 -4.05 -9.65 25.40
N ILE A 61 -4.52 -8.44 25.05
CA ILE A 61 -3.79 -7.19 25.24
C ILE A 61 -3.56 -6.92 26.72
N GLU A 62 -4.60 -7.06 27.55
CA GLU A 62 -4.50 -6.82 29.00
C GLU A 62 -3.53 -7.81 29.67
N LYS A 63 -3.62 -9.10 29.34
CA LYS A 63 -2.70 -10.12 29.82
C LYS A 63 -1.26 -9.85 29.39
N THR A 64 -1.06 -9.37 28.14
CA THR A 64 0.26 -8.98 27.64
C THR A 64 0.83 -7.82 28.45
N LEU A 65 0.02 -6.79 28.74
CA LEU A 65 0.45 -5.65 29.54
C LEU A 65 0.75 -6.01 30.99
N GLN A 66 0.20 -7.13 31.50
CA GLN A 66 0.52 -7.72 32.80
C GLN A 66 1.78 -8.61 32.78
N GLY A 67 2.49 -8.70 31.62
CA GLY A 67 3.72 -9.46 31.45
C GLY A 67 3.53 -10.92 31.02
N GLN A 68 2.31 -11.33 30.63
CA GLN A 68 2.05 -12.68 30.14
C GLN A 68 2.41 -12.77 28.64
N GLY A 69 3.62 -13.24 28.33
CA GLY A 69 4.13 -13.32 26.94
C GLY A 69 3.30 -14.21 26.01
N ASP A 70 2.70 -15.29 26.53
CA ASP A 70 1.85 -16.19 25.73
C ASP A 70 0.62 -15.50 25.16
N ALA A 71 0.10 -14.46 25.86
CA ALA A 71 -1.01 -13.68 25.36
C ALA A 71 -0.63 -12.89 24.09
N TYR A 72 0.58 -12.34 24.07
CA TYR A 72 1.09 -11.67 22.86
C TYR A 72 1.32 -12.64 21.72
N ALA A 73 1.83 -13.83 21.97
CA ALA A 73 2.00 -14.86 20.95
C ALA A 73 0.67 -15.21 20.26
N ARG A 74 -0.44 -15.24 21.03
CA ARG A 74 -1.79 -15.47 20.44
C ARG A 74 -2.21 -14.32 19.52
N LEU A 75 -1.94 -13.06 19.89
CA LEU A 75 -2.19 -11.90 19.04
C LEU A 75 -1.37 -11.98 17.73
N VAL A 76 -0.08 -12.32 17.83
CA VAL A 76 0.78 -12.51 16.66
C VAL A 76 0.22 -13.60 15.75
N ALA A 77 -0.07 -14.79 16.30
CA ALA A 77 -0.62 -15.91 15.54
C ALA A 77 -1.92 -15.56 14.80
N ARG A 78 -2.78 -14.75 15.44
CA ARG A 78 -4.07 -14.31 14.87
C ARG A 78 -3.89 -13.35 13.70
N TYR A 79 -2.92 -12.44 13.76
CA TYR A 79 -2.81 -11.32 12.83
C TYR A 79 -1.63 -11.39 11.86
N GLN A 80 -0.66 -12.29 12.05
CA GLN A 80 0.53 -12.38 11.19
C GLN A 80 0.19 -12.60 9.69
N GLY A 81 -0.83 -13.38 9.39
CA GLY A 81 -1.27 -13.62 8.01
C GLY A 81 -1.79 -12.34 7.33
N GLU A 82 -2.67 -11.60 8.02
CA GLU A 82 -3.24 -10.36 7.50
C GLU A 82 -2.19 -9.24 7.38
N ILE A 83 -1.29 -9.13 8.35
CA ILE A 83 -0.19 -8.16 8.32
C ILE A 83 0.82 -8.56 7.24
N GLY A 84 1.08 -9.84 7.06
CA GLY A 84 1.93 -10.34 5.98
C GLY A 84 1.37 -9.99 4.59
N GLN A 85 0.07 -10.22 4.36
CA GLN A 85 -0.60 -9.81 3.13
C GLN A 85 -0.53 -8.28 2.95
N TRP A 86 -0.74 -7.51 4.03
CA TRP A 86 -0.60 -6.05 3.99
C TRP A 86 0.81 -5.60 3.60
N LEU A 87 1.85 -6.26 4.09
CA LEU A 87 3.24 -5.89 3.83
C LEU A 87 3.79 -6.36 2.48
N TRP A 88 3.13 -7.32 1.83
CA TRP A 88 3.53 -7.83 0.52
C TRP A 88 3.61 -6.74 -0.56
N ARG A 89 2.89 -5.65 -0.41
CA ARG A 89 2.96 -4.47 -1.29
C ARG A 89 4.24 -3.66 -1.15
N PHE A 90 4.91 -3.78 0.00
CA PHE A 90 6.14 -3.03 0.29
C PHE A 90 7.39 -3.78 -0.16
N SER A 91 7.40 -5.10 -0.08
CA SER A 91 8.48 -5.94 -0.60
C SER A 91 7.94 -7.26 -1.12
N ARG A 92 8.49 -7.71 -2.26
CA ARG A 92 8.27 -9.05 -2.83
C ARG A 92 9.43 -9.99 -2.51
N ASP A 93 10.54 -9.46 -1.99
CA ASP A 93 11.63 -10.25 -1.44
C ASP A 93 11.18 -10.88 -0.13
N ARG A 94 11.26 -12.20 -0.05
CA ARG A 94 10.74 -12.97 1.08
C ARG A 94 11.47 -12.64 2.38
N THR A 95 12.80 -12.51 2.34
CA THR A 95 13.62 -12.18 3.51
C THR A 95 13.25 -10.81 4.07
N VAL A 96 13.20 -9.81 3.19
CA VAL A 96 12.80 -8.45 3.56
C VAL A 96 11.36 -8.42 4.07
N TRP A 97 10.46 -9.16 3.45
CA TRP A 97 9.07 -9.24 3.87
C TRP A 97 8.94 -9.84 5.29
N GLU A 98 9.65 -10.93 5.59
CA GLU A 98 9.69 -11.54 6.92
C GLU A 98 10.23 -10.57 7.97
N GLU A 99 11.31 -9.83 7.67
CA GLU A 99 11.85 -8.76 8.54
C GLU A 99 10.83 -7.65 8.79
N LEU A 100 10.08 -7.23 7.76
CA LEU A 100 9.05 -6.22 7.91
C LEU A 100 7.90 -6.70 8.81
N VAL A 101 7.45 -7.96 8.65
CA VAL A 101 6.41 -8.56 9.49
C VAL A 101 6.88 -8.59 10.95
N GLN A 102 8.09 -9.07 11.20
CA GLN A 102 8.67 -9.10 12.53
C GLN A 102 8.76 -7.69 13.14
N SER A 103 9.25 -6.72 12.36
CA SER A 103 9.38 -5.32 12.79
C SER A 103 8.03 -4.72 13.22
N VAL A 104 6.94 -5.04 12.50
CA VAL A 104 5.60 -4.58 12.88
C VAL A 104 5.19 -5.10 14.24
N PHE A 105 5.38 -6.40 14.52
CA PHE A 105 5.00 -6.96 15.79
C PHE A 105 5.91 -6.51 16.94
N VAL A 106 7.20 -6.34 16.71
CA VAL A 106 8.10 -5.73 17.70
C VAL A 106 7.64 -4.31 18.03
N GLU A 107 7.36 -3.48 17.03
CA GLU A 107 6.91 -2.11 17.24
C GLU A 107 5.53 -2.06 17.92
N ALA A 108 4.63 -3.00 17.55
CA ALA A 108 3.34 -3.14 18.18
C ALA A 108 3.47 -3.52 19.68
N TYR A 109 4.36 -4.46 20.01
CA TYR A 109 4.62 -4.83 21.41
C TYR A 109 5.12 -3.65 22.23
N LEU A 110 6.13 -2.93 21.73
CA LEU A 110 6.72 -1.76 22.41
C LEU A 110 5.71 -0.62 22.62
N HIS A 111 4.69 -0.55 21.79
CA HIS A 111 3.68 0.52 21.86
C HIS A 111 2.29 0.03 22.27
N LEU A 112 2.16 -1.22 22.74
CA LEU A 112 0.87 -1.82 23.07
C LEU A 112 0.11 -1.02 24.13
N GLY A 113 0.80 -0.47 25.12
CA GLY A 113 0.21 0.39 26.15
C GLY A 113 -0.39 1.71 25.62
N ARG A 114 -0.10 2.09 24.37
CA ARG A 114 -0.69 3.27 23.70
C ARG A 114 -1.93 2.94 22.88
N PHE A 115 -2.31 1.68 22.81
CA PHE A 115 -3.53 1.27 22.10
C PHE A 115 -4.77 1.69 22.88
N ARG A 116 -5.50 2.69 22.36
CA ARG A 116 -6.65 3.32 23.05
C ARG A 116 -7.97 2.57 22.94
N ARG A 117 -8.02 1.45 22.21
CA ARG A 117 -9.25 0.66 21.99
C ARG A 117 -10.37 1.42 21.24
N GLU A 118 -10.06 2.54 20.61
CA GLU A 118 -11.01 3.36 19.83
C GLU A 118 -11.35 2.71 18.46
N ALA A 119 -10.56 1.72 18.04
CA ALA A 119 -10.73 0.96 16.82
C ALA A 119 -10.26 -0.49 17.02
N PRO A 120 -10.67 -1.44 16.16
CA PRO A 120 -10.16 -2.81 16.19
C PRO A 120 -8.63 -2.85 16.18
N PHE A 121 -8.06 -3.84 16.91
CA PHE A 121 -6.61 -3.99 17.02
C PHE A 121 -5.91 -4.11 15.66
N LEU A 122 -6.52 -4.82 14.72
CA LEU A 122 -6.02 -4.93 13.34
C LEU A 122 -5.86 -3.56 12.65
N HIS A 123 -6.80 -2.63 12.86
CA HIS A 123 -6.68 -1.28 12.28
C HIS A 123 -5.47 -0.53 12.84
N TRP A 124 -5.20 -0.70 14.11
CA TRP A 124 -4.02 -0.12 14.75
C TRP A 124 -2.73 -0.78 14.23
N LEU A 125 -2.70 -2.11 14.09
CA LEU A 125 -1.59 -2.84 13.48
C LEU A 125 -1.32 -2.41 12.04
N ARG A 126 -2.37 -2.20 11.23
CA ARG A 126 -2.22 -1.74 9.83
C ARG A 126 -1.58 -0.34 9.74
N LYS A 127 -1.84 0.56 10.70
CA LYS A 127 -1.14 1.85 10.78
C LYS A 127 0.36 1.66 11.04
N ILE A 128 0.72 0.77 11.96
CA ILE A 128 2.11 0.41 12.23
C ILE A 128 2.75 -0.21 10.98
N ALA A 129 2.10 -1.19 10.38
CA ALA A 129 2.58 -1.86 9.17
C ALA A 129 2.79 -0.88 8.00
N THR A 130 1.88 0.06 7.81
CA THR A 130 2.03 1.11 6.79
C THR A 130 3.25 1.99 7.07
N ARG A 131 3.49 2.36 8.32
CA ARG A 131 4.64 3.16 8.73
C ARG A 131 5.96 2.41 8.54
N VAL A 132 6.02 1.16 8.97
CA VAL A 132 7.19 0.28 8.79
C VAL A 132 7.52 0.08 7.31
N GLY A 133 6.53 -0.28 6.50
CA GLY A 133 6.71 -0.45 5.06
C GLY A 133 7.12 0.83 4.35
N TYR A 134 6.52 1.97 4.72
CA TYR A 134 6.91 3.28 4.17
C TYR A 134 8.34 3.66 4.55
N HIS A 135 8.75 3.40 5.80
CA HIS A 135 10.12 3.63 6.24
C HIS A 135 11.12 2.79 5.44
N HIS A 136 10.81 1.52 5.18
CA HIS A 136 11.60 0.65 4.32
C HIS A 136 11.79 1.27 2.92
N TRP A 137 10.73 1.76 2.27
CA TRP A 137 10.87 2.44 0.97
C TRP A 137 11.72 3.72 1.05
N GLN A 138 11.64 4.48 2.15
CA GLN A 138 12.50 5.65 2.35
C GLN A 138 13.97 5.27 2.46
N LEU A 139 14.29 4.20 3.19
CA LEU A 139 15.66 3.70 3.32
C LEU A 139 16.20 3.24 1.96
N GLN A 140 15.43 2.45 1.21
CA GLN A 140 15.80 2.03 -0.14
C GLN A 140 16.05 3.23 -1.07
N ALA A 141 15.18 4.24 -1.05
CA ALA A 141 15.35 5.43 -1.87
C ALA A 141 16.62 6.22 -1.48
N ARG A 142 16.96 6.28 -0.19
CA ARG A 142 18.21 6.90 0.27
C ARG A 142 19.44 6.12 -0.18
N GLN A 143 19.40 4.79 -0.09
CA GLN A 143 20.50 3.92 -0.54
C GLN A 143 20.75 4.06 -2.04
N ARG A 144 19.67 4.02 -2.86
CA ARG A 144 19.77 4.24 -4.32
C ARG A 144 20.42 5.58 -4.66
N ARG A 145 20.06 6.66 -3.96
CA ARG A 145 20.67 7.99 -4.17
C ARG A 145 22.14 8.01 -3.83
N ARG A 146 22.56 7.35 -2.74
CA ARG A 146 23.98 7.26 -2.37
C ARG A 146 24.78 6.43 -3.38
N ASN A 147 24.22 5.31 -3.83
CA ASN A 147 24.87 4.45 -4.82
C ASN A 147 25.03 5.15 -6.16
N VAL A 148 24.06 5.96 -6.62
CA VAL A 148 24.17 6.78 -7.83
C VAL A 148 25.25 7.85 -7.68
N GLN A 149 25.46 8.39 -6.49
CA GLN A 149 26.55 9.35 -6.22
C GLN A 149 27.92 8.70 -6.14
N SER A 150 28.00 7.40 -5.83
CA SER A 150 29.27 6.65 -5.72
C SER A 150 29.61 5.83 -6.96
N LEU A 151 28.69 5.66 -7.87
CA LEU A 151 28.84 4.92 -9.13
C LEU A 151 28.36 5.80 -10.30
N GLU A 152 29.24 6.58 -10.86
CA GLU A 152 29.21 6.80 -12.30
C GLU A 152 29.49 5.44 -12.94
N LEU A 153 28.45 4.79 -13.51
CA LEU A 153 28.46 3.51 -14.25
C LEU A 153 27.59 2.42 -13.58
N ASP A 154 26.34 2.35 -13.93
CA ASP A 154 25.74 1.23 -14.67
C ASP A 154 24.23 1.45 -14.92
N PRO A 155 23.79 1.70 -16.16
CA PRO A 155 22.36 1.81 -16.49
C PRO A 155 21.69 0.44 -16.63
N ALA A 156 22.39 -0.65 -16.41
CA ALA A 156 21.89 -2.01 -16.57
C ALA A 156 21.52 -2.66 -15.25
N MET A 157 20.54 -2.13 -14.51
CA MET A 157 19.80 -3.01 -13.62
C MET A 157 18.73 -3.71 -14.47
N ALA A 158 19.11 -4.88 -14.94
CA ALA A 158 18.38 -5.82 -15.72
C ALA A 158 16.92 -5.96 -15.23
N MET A 159 16.01 -5.76 -16.17
CA MET A 159 14.68 -6.34 -16.10
C MET A 159 14.85 -7.86 -16.03
N PRO A 160 14.21 -8.58 -15.13
CA PRO A 160 14.12 -10.02 -15.27
C PRO A 160 13.34 -10.28 -16.56
N GLU A 161 14.00 -10.83 -17.56
CA GLU A 161 13.36 -11.47 -18.70
C GLU A 161 12.55 -12.67 -18.17
N GLN A 162 11.28 -12.46 -17.94
CA GLN A 162 10.34 -13.56 -17.76
C GLN A 162 9.33 -13.45 -18.89
N ASN A 163 9.26 -14.49 -19.70
CA ASN A 163 8.21 -14.74 -20.67
C ASN A 163 6.86 -14.85 -19.96
N VAL A 164 6.14 -13.74 -19.92
CA VAL A 164 4.85 -13.64 -19.24
C VAL A 164 3.88 -12.97 -20.21
N SER A 165 2.62 -13.40 -20.24
CA SER A 165 1.59 -12.89 -21.13
C SER A 165 1.50 -11.36 -21.12
N GLU A 166 1.10 -10.72 -22.24
CA GLU A 166 1.02 -9.26 -22.42
C GLU A 166 0.34 -8.54 -21.23
N GLN A 167 -0.66 -9.15 -20.60
CA GLN A 167 -1.37 -8.58 -19.45
C GLN A 167 -0.53 -8.60 -18.15
N GLN A 168 0.33 -9.60 -17.97
CA GLN A 168 1.26 -9.66 -16.83
C GLN A 168 2.39 -8.65 -17.02
N ASP A 169 2.76 -8.36 -18.25
CA ASP A 169 3.76 -7.34 -18.59
C ASP A 169 3.28 -5.92 -18.22
N GLU A 170 2.00 -5.60 -18.42
CA GLU A 170 1.44 -4.29 -18.05
C GLU A 170 1.42 -4.07 -16.54
N VAL A 171 1.01 -5.07 -15.75
CA VAL A 171 1.01 -5.00 -14.29
C VAL A 171 2.44 -4.94 -13.75
N ALA A 172 3.35 -5.75 -14.28
CA ALA A 172 4.77 -5.71 -13.93
C ALA A 172 5.36 -4.32 -14.24
N MET A 173 4.99 -3.75 -15.39
CA MET A 173 5.41 -2.42 -15.79
C MET A 173 4.91 -1.33 -14.85
N LEU A 174 3.63 -1.37 -14.44
CA LEU A 174 3.09 -0.43 -13.46
C LEU A 174 3.90 -0.48 -12.15
N HIS A 175 4.24 -1.68 -11.69
CA HIS A 175 5.09 -1.84 -10.51
C HIS A 175 6.49 -1.24 -10.70
N VAL A 176 7.10 -1.41 -11.87
CA VAL A 176 8.40 -0.78 -12.20
C VAL A 176 8.31 0.74 -12.14
N LEU A 177 7.26 1.32 -12.73
CA LEU A 177 7.06 2.78 -12.71
C LEU A 177 6.77 3.31 -11.30
N LEU A 178 5.96 2.60 -10.52
CA LEU A 178 5.71 2.95 -9.12
C LEU A 178 7.00 2.91 -8.29
N ASN A 179 7.91 1.96 -8.58
CA ASN A 179 9.20 1.87 -7.91
C ASN A 179 10.16 3.04 -8.22
N ARG A 180 9.94 3.74 -9.36
CA ARG A 180 10.71 4.94 -9.73
C ARG A 180 10.18 6.21 -9.06
N LEU A 181 8.95 6.19 -8.53
CA LEU A 181 8.40 7.33 -7.82
C LEU A 181 9.07 7.53 -6.45
N PRO A 182 9.14 8.77 -5.96
CA PRO A 182 9.48 9.04 -4.58
C PRO A 182 8.58 8.24 -3.62
N PRO A 183 9.09 7.75 -2.48
CA PRO A 183 8.33 6.88 -1.57
C PRO A 183 6.98 7.45 -1.16
N ARG A 184 6.90 8.78 -0.98
CA ARG A 184 5.67 9.48 -0.60
C ARG A 184 4.61 9.43 -1.69
N ASP A 185 5.01 9.62 -2.94
CA ASP A 185 4.15 9.55 -4.12
C ASP A 185 3.67 8.11 -4.34
N ARG A 186 4.59 7.15 -4.26
CA ARG A 186 4.30 5.72 -4.36
C ARG A 186 3.28 5.28 -3.31
N LEU A 187 3.47 5.66 -2.03
CA LEU A 187 2.59 5.27 -0.94
C LEU A 187 1.14 5.71 -1.19
N VAL A 188 0.94 6.98 -1.57
CA VAL A 188 -0.40 7.52 -1.79
C VAL A 188 -1.10 6.84 -2.96
N LEU A 189 -0.39 6.62 -4.08
CA LEU A 189 -0.99 5.91 -5.22
C LEU A 189 -1.29 4.45 -4.90
N THR A 190 -0.42 3.77 -4.17
CA THR A 190 -0.67 2.39 -3.74
C THR A 190 -1.92 2.30 -2.87
N LEU A 191 -2.06 3.17 -1.86
CA LEU A 191 -3.21 3.11 -0.96
C LEU A 191 -4.53 3.50 -1.64
N LEU A 192 -4.53 4.55 -2.49
CA LEU A 192 -5.74 5.03 -3.13
C LEU A 192 -6.19 4.15 -4.31
N HIS A 193 -5.25 3.62 -5.09
CA HIS A 193 -5.57 2.99 -6.38
C HIS A 193 -5.32 1.49 -6.43
N ILE A 194 -4.37 0.95 -5.66
CA ILE A 194 -4.15 -0.50 -5.60
C ILE A 194 -4.96 -1.12 -4.45
N GLU A 195 -5.05 -0.40 -3.33
CA GLU A 195 -5.79 -0.85 -2.15
C GLU A 195 -7.19 -0.26 -2.06
N GLU A 196 -7.59 0.54 -3.05
CA GLU A 196 -8.93 1.15 -3.18
C GLU A 196 -9.38 1.87 -1.89
N ARG A 197 -8.43 2.41 -1.12
CA ARG A 197 -8.75 3.13 0.11
C ARG A 197 -9.27 4.51 -0.23
N SER A 198 -10.30 4.93 0.49
CA SER A 198 -10.79 6.31 0.42
C SER A 198 -9.69 7.29 0.88
N VAL A 199 -9.83 8.56 0.50
CA VAL A 199 -8.94 9.63 0.97
C VAL A 199 -8.92 9.72 2.49
N ALA A 200 -10.07 9.50 3.15
CA ALA A 200 -10.19 9.54 4.60
C ALA A 200 -9.42 8.39 5.27
N GLU A 201 -9.59 7.16 4.79
CA GLU A 201 -8.87 5.98 5.29
C GLU A 201 -7.36 6.11 5.05
N THR A 202 -6.97 6.56 3.85
CA THR A 202 -5.55 6.82 3.53
C THR A 202 -4.97 7.84 4.50
N ALA A 203 -5.66 8.95 4.75
CA ALA A 203 -5.24 9.98 5.69
C ALA A 203 -5.03 9.40 7.11
N GLN A 204 -5.94 8.56 7.57
CA GLN A 204 -5.84 7.88 8.87
C GLN A 204 -4.67 6.89 8.93
N LEU A 205 -4.41 6.13 7.86
CA LEU A 205 -3.33 5.14 7.81
C LEU A 205 -1.95 5.82 7.83
N VAL A 206 -1.78 6.90 7.06
CA VAL A 206 -0.48 7.58 6.93
C VAL A 206 -0.27 8.71 7.95
N GLY A 207 -1.31 9.09 8.70
CA GLY A 207 -1.26 10.19 9.66
C GLY A 207 -1.20 11.58 9.01
N TRP A 208 -1.77 11.76 7.80
CA TRP A 208 -1.80 13.03 7.09
C TRP A 208 -3.22 13.62 7.06
N SER A 209 -3.33 14.91 6.74
CA SER A 209 -4.65 15.50 6.47
C SER A 209 -5.20 15.00 5.12
N GLN A 210 -6.52 14.97 4.98
CA GLN A 210 -7.16 14.59 3.72
C GLN A 210 -6.75 15.53 2.56
N VAL A 211 -6.58 16.82 2.86
CA VAL A 211 -6.10 17.80 1.88
C VAL A 211 -4.69 17.43 1.39
N MET A 212 -3.79 17.08 2.31
CA MET A 212 -2.44 16.64 1.96
C MET A 212 -2.47 15.38 1.09
N VAL A 213 -3.31 14.40 1.40
CA VAL A 213 -3.47 13.19 0.59
C VAL A 213 -3.93 13.54 -0.83
N LYS A 214 -4.94 14.41 -1.00
CA LYS A 214 -5.44 14.85 -2.31
C LYS A 214 -4.34 15.54 -3.14
N VAL A 215 -3.64 16.49 -2.53
CA VAL A 215 -2.55 17.22 -3.20
C VAL A 215 -1.41 16.28 -3.59
N GLN A 216 -1.04 15.37 -2.69
CA GLN A 216 0.03 14.41 -2.95
C GLN A 216 -0.37 13.43 -4.07
N ALA A 217 -1.62 12.95 -4.07
CA ALA A 217 -2.14 12.08 -5.13
C ALA A 217 -2.12 12.77 -6.50
N PHE A 218 -2.52 14.05 -6.56
CA PHE A 218 -2.45 14.83 -7.80
C PHE A 218 -1.02 14.93 -8.33
N ARG A 219 -0.07 15.29 -7.47
CA ARG A 219 1.36 15.40 -7.83
C ARG A 219 1.94 14.05 -8.25
N ALA A 220 1.60 12.99 -7.54
CA ALA A 220 2.06 11.64 -7.82
C ALA A 220 1.56 11.13 -9.19
N ARG A 221 0.28 11.36 -9.52
CA ARG A 221 -0.29 11.02 -10.84
C ARG A 221 0.41 11.76 -11.97
N LYS A 222 0.70 13.07 -11.79
CA LYS A 222 1.46 13.83 -12.79
C LYS A 222 2.84 13.20 -13.03
N LYS A 223 3.59 12.92 -11.96
CA LYS A 223 4.91 12.28 -12.08
C LYS A 223 4.85 10.90 -12.73
N LEU A 224 3.84 10.10 -12.38
CA LEU A 224 3.66 8.78 -12.99
C LEU A 224 3.40 8.89 -14.49
N ARG A 225 2.56 9.86 -14.90
CA ARG A 225 2.32 10.17 -16.32
C ARG A 225 3.60 10.58 -17.04
N ASP A 226 4.37 11.49 -16.45
CA ASP A 226 5.64 11.97 -17.03
C ASP A 226 6.64 10.80 -17.22
N LEU A 227 6.70 9.86 -16.26
CA LEU A 227 7.52 8.66 -16.36
C LEU A 227 7.04 7.70 -17.47
N TRP A 228 5.73 7.60 -17.64
CA TRP A 228 5.13 6.78 -18.70
C TRP A 228 5.47 7.35 -20.09
N GLN A 229 5.29 8.64 -20.30
CA GLN A 229 5.52 9.32 -21.58
C GLN A 229 7.00 9.23 -22.02
N ARG A 230 7.93 9.40 -21.09
CA ARG A 230 9.38 9.32 -21.37
C ARG A 230 9.86 7.92 -21.82
N ARG A 231 9.04 6.90 -21.66
CA ARG A 231 9.36 5.54 -22.11
C ARG A 231 9.06 5.35 -23.60
N GLY A 232 8.10 6.08 -24.16
CA GLY A 232 7.68 5.97 -25.56
C GLY A 232 8.46 6.87 -26.53
N SER A 233 9.39 7.67 -26.00
CA SER A 233 10.31 8.54 -26.75
C SER A 233 11.70 7.95 -26.75
#